data_962fac8b91bfa87eb86e37d437010cf1
#
_entry.id   962fac8b91bfa87eb86e37d437010cf1
#
_cell.length_a   1.000
_cell.length_b   1.000
_cell.length_c   1.000
_cell.angle_alpha   90.00
_cell.angle_beta   90.00
_cell.angle_gamma   90.00
#
_symmetry.space_group_name_H-M   'P 1'
#
loop_
_entity.id
_entity.type
_entity.pdbx_description
1 polymer ?
#
loop_
_entity_poly.entity_id
_entity_poly.type
_entity_poly.pdbx_seq_one_letter_code
_entity_poly.pdbx_strand_id
1 'polypeptide(L)'
;MNAITEHIPVLYEEVLNLLQVRPGQVYVDATLGGAGHTKGILERGGLVIGLDQDPEAVARARAMGLPGLRVFQQNFRHLKEVLQEAGVSQVAGILADLGVSSFHLEDPKRGFSYQREGPLDMRMGEEGPTAYEVVNTLPLEDLRRILRDLGEEKQAHRIAKAIVERRRKAPIRTTLELAEVVRQAVGFRKAGHPARKTFQAIRMYVNDELGALEEFLRQAEEVLAPGGRLLVITFHSLEDRVVKRFLKESSLKVLTKKPITPSPEEVAKNPRSRSAKLRAAEKEVA
;
A
#
# COMPACT_ATOMS: atom_id res chain seq x y z
N MET A 1 1.05 28.03 -14.48
CA MET A 1 0.74 26.70 -15.03
C MET A 1 1.21 25.66 -14.04
N ASN A 2 0.29 25.12 -13.25
CA ASN A 2 0.62 23.98 -12.37
C ASN A 2 0.87 22.80 -13.28
N ALA A 3 2.12 22.36 -13.37
CA ALA A 3 2.44 21.07 -13.95
C ALA A 3 1.68 20.03 -13.14
N ILE A 4 0.65 19.44 -13.74
CA ILE A 4 0.03 18.23 -13.23
C ILE A 4 1.16 17.20 -13.26
N THR A 5 1.72 16.89 -12.10
CA THR A 5 2.67 15.79 -11.98
C THR A 5 1.88 14.54 -12.35
N GLU A 6 2.10 14.04 -13.54
CA GLU A 6 1.54 12.75 -13.94
C GLU A 6 2.08 11.70 -12.96
N HIS A 7 1.17 11.08 -12.21
CA HIS A 7 1.51 9.97 -11.34
C HIS A 7 1.76 8.75 -12.22
N ILE A 8 3.03 8.37 -12.35
CA ILE A 8 3.44 7.26 -13.18
C ILE A 8 3.17 5.95 -12.43
N PRO A 9 2.34 5.05 -12.99
CA PRO A 9 2.13 3.73 -12.37
C PRO A 9 3.43 2.93 -12.33
N VAL A 10 3.72 2.33 -11.18
CA VAL A 10 4.94 1.54 -10.98
C VAL A 10 4.86 0.26 -11.80
N LEU A 11 5.96 -0.08 -12.50
CA LEU A 11 6.08 -1.32 -13.30
C LEU A 11 4.91 -1.51 -14.27
N TYR A 12 4.48 -0.42 -14.91
CA TYR A 12 3.28 -0.38 -15.74
C TYR A 12 3.27 -1.44 -16.84
N GLU A 13 4.33 -1.50 -17.65
CA GLU A 13 4.42 -2.45 -18.77
C GLU A 13 4.48 -3.89 -18.27
N GLU A 14 5.27 -4.14 -17.23
CA GLU A 14 5.43 -5.48 -16.63
C GLU A 14 4.11 -5.98 -16.06
N VAL A 15 3.37 -5.12 -15.37
CA VAL A 15 2.04 -5.45 -14.82
C VAL A 15 1.08 -5.84 -15.93
N LEU A 16 0.95 -5.00 -16.95
CA LEU A 16 0.00 -5.24 -18.02
C LEU A 16 0.34 -6.47 -18.86
N ASN A 17 1.62 -6.71 -19.10
CA ASN A 17 2.08 -7.90 -19.81
C ASN A 17 1.80 -9.18 -19.00
N LEU A 18 2.05 -9.16 -17.68
CA LEU A 18 1.82 -10.34 -16.83
C LEU A 18 0.33 -10.60 -16.59
N LEU A 19 -0.50 -9.58 -16.50
CA LEU A 19 -1.96 -9.76 -16.36
C LEU A 19 -2.56 -10.47 -17.56
N GLN A 20 -1.99 -10.30 -18.75
CA GLN A 20 -2.51 -10.88 -19.99
C GLN A 20 -3.98 -10.51 -20.19
N VAL A 21 -4.26 -9.20 -20.20
CA VAL A 21 -5.62 -8.68 -20.29
C VAL A 21 -6.30 -9.17 -21.56
N ARG A 22 -7.49 -9.76 -21.39
CA ARG A 22 -8.35 -10.22 -22.48
C ARG A 22 -9.63 -9.37 -22.52
N PRO A 23 -10.07 -8.95 -23.70
CA PRO A 23 -11.29 -8.16 -23.84
C PRO A 23 -12.50 -8.84 -23.21
N GLY A 24 -13.31 -8.07 -22.50
CA GLY A 24 -14.53 -8.56 -21.86
C GLY A 24 -14.36 -9.31 -20.56
N GLN A 25 -13.14 -9.64 -20.18
CA GLN A 25 -12.87 -10.30 -18.88
C GLN A 25 -12.80 -9.28 -17.74
N VAL A 26 -13.10 -9.76 -16.53
CA VAL A 26 -13.14 -8.91 -15.32
C VAL A 26 -11.82 -9.02 -14.55
N TYR A 27 -11.27 -7.87 -14.22
CA TYR A 27 -10.05 -7.72 -13.42
C TYR A 27 -10.35 -6.90 -12.18
N VAL A 28 -9.61 -7.17 -11.10
CA VAL A 28 -9.68 -6.39 -9.88
C VAL A 28 -8.41 -5.55 -9.74
N ASP A 29 -8.59 -4.23 -9.56
CA ASP A 29 -7.54 -3.36 -9.06
C ASP A 29 -7.82 -3.10 -7.58
N ALA A 30 -7.12 -3.82 -6.72
CA ALA A 30 -7.38 -3.84 -5.28
C ALA A 30 -6.88 -2.58 -4.55
N THR A 31 -6.07 -1.78 -5.24
CA THR A 31 -5.45 -0.55 -4.73
C THR A 31 -5.55 0.52 -5.82
N LEU A 32 -6.77 0.95 -6.08
CA LEU A 32 -7.09 1.77 -7.26
C LEU A 32 -6.25 3.07 -7.36
N GLY A 33 -6.07 3.78 -6.26
CA GLY A 33 -5.24 4.99 -6.18
C GLY A 33 -5.61 6.01 -7.24
N GLY A 34 -4.64 6.38 -8.08
CA GLY A 34 -4.83 7.28 -9.22
C GLY A 34 -5.38 6.61 -10.47
N ALA A 35 -5.73 5.32 -10.41
CA ALA A 35 -6.26 4.52 -11.52
C ALA A 35 -5.31 4.35 -12.72
N GLY A 36 -4.00 4.50 -12.49
CA GLY A 36 -3.02 4.40 -13.58
C GLY A 36 -2.97 3.01 -14.23
N HIS A 37 -2.86 1.97 -13.42
CA HIS A 37 -2.89 0.59 -13.92
C HIS A 37 -4.26 0.23 -14.49
N THR A 38 -5.33 0.68 -13.83
CA THR A 38 -6.72 0.48 -14.28
C THR A 38 -6.95 0.99 -15.68
N LYS A 39 -6.46 2.20 -16.01
CA LYS A 39 -6.58 2.76 -17.36
C LYS A 39 -5.96 1.83 -18.40
N GLY A 40 -4.80 1.26 -18.11
CA GLY A 40 -4.14 0.31 -19.00
C GLY A 40 -4.94 -0.97 -19.23
N ILE A 41 -5.59 -1.48 -18.19
CA ILE A 41 -6.47 -2.65 -18.30
C ILE A 41 -7.67 -2.34 -19.18
N LEU A 42 -8.31 -1.18 -18.94
CA LEU A 42 -9.48 -0.74 -19.73
C LEU A 42 -9.12 -0.51 -21.21
N GLU A 43 -7.97 0.07 -21.50
CA GLU A 43 -7.49 0.30 -22.88
C GLU A 43 -7.29 -1.03 -23.63
N ARG A 44 -6.99 -2.11 -22.92
CA ARG A 44 -6.87 -3.44 -23.50
C ARG A 44 -8.21 -4.21 -23.56
N GLY A 45 -9.31 -3.54 -23.27
CA GLY A 45 -10.65 -4.11 -23.36
C GLY A 45 -11.12 -4.86 -22.10
N GLY A 46 -10.35 -4.88 -21.03
CA GLY A 46 -10.75 -5.47 -19.77
C GLY A 46 -11.80 -4.62 -19.05
N LEU A 47 -12.60 -5.27 -18.21
CA LEU A 47 -13.52 -4.62 -17.27
C LEU A 47 -12.84 -4.61 -15.90
N VAL A 48 -13.01 -3.55 -15.11
CA VAL A 48 -12.31 -3.41 -13.83
C VAL A 48 -13.27 -3.16 -12.68
N ILE A 49 -13.08 -3.94 -11.61
CA ILE A 49 -13.62 -3.65 -10.29
C ILE A 49 -12.47 -3.05 -9.49
N GLY A 50 -12.58 -1.76 -9.18
CA GLY A 50 -11.56 -1.01 -8.46
C GLY A 50 -11.96 -0.80 -7.00
N LEU A 51 -11.04 -1.11 -6.08
CA LEU A 51 -11.21 -0.90 -4.65
C LEU A 51 -10.21 0.15 -4.16
N ASP A 52 -10.68 1.01 -3.27
CA ASP A 52 -9.81 1.84 -2.46
C ASP A 52 -10.52 2.19 -1.15
N GLN A 53 -9.81 2.14 -0.04
CA GLN A 53 -10.37 2.55 1.24
C GLN A 53 -10.38 4.07 1.42
N ASP A 54 -9.61 4.79 0.61
CA ASP A 54 -9.50 6.24 0.67
C ASP A 54 -10.65 6.91 -0.07
N PRO A 55 -11.53 7.66 0.63
CA PRO A 55 -12.65 8.34 -0.01
C PRO A 55 -12.21 9.35 -1.08
N GLU A 56 -11.05 9.96 -0.93
CA GLU A 56 -10.52 10.90 -1.93
C GLU A 56 -10.12 10.19 -3.22
N ALA A 57 -9.49 9.01 -3.11
CA ALA A 57 -9.15 8.18 -4.26
C ALA A 57 -10.42 7.72 -5.01
N VAL A 58 -11.42 7.29 -4.27
CA VAL A 58 -12.72 6.88 -4.81
C VAL A 58 -13.39 8.04 -5.56
N ALA A 59 -13.42 9.22 -4.96
CA ALA A 59 -14.00 10.40 -5.59
C ALA A 59 -13.28 10.79 -6.88
N ARG A 60 -11.93 10.76 -6.89
CA ARG A 60 -11.15 11.03 -8.10
C ARG A 60 -11.45 10.04 -9.21
N ALA A 61 -11.49 8.76 -8.89
CA ALA A 61 -11.75 7.71 -9.87
C ALA A 61 -13.15 7.81 -10.46
N ARG A 62 -14.16 8.05 -9.64
CA ARG A 62 -15.54 8.24 -10.10
C ARG A 62 -15.67 9.48 -10.99
N ALA A 63 -14.97 10.55 -10.66
CA ALA A 63 -14.96 11.78 -11.46
C ALA A 63 -14.36 11.60 -12.86
N MET A 64 -13.49 10.62 -13.05
CA MET A 64 -12.91 10.31 -14.36
C MET A 64 -13.94 9.75 -15.34
N GLY A 65 -15.03 9.17 -14.86
CA GLY A 65 -16.09 8.60 -15.70
C GLY A 65 -15.59 7.54 -16.68
N LEU A 66 -14.66 6.69 -16.27
CA LEU A 66 -14.06 5.68 -17.13
C LEU A 66 -15.03 4.53 -17.43
N PRO A 67 -15.40 4.32 -18.70
CA PRO A 67 -16.28 3.20 -19.08
C PRO A 67 -15.60 1.86 -18.75
N GLY A 68 -16.37 0.93 -18.15
CA GLY A 68 -15.86 -0.38 -17.78
C GLY A 68 -15.27 -0.45 -16.38
N LEU A 69 -15.17 0.66 -15.66
CA LEU A 69 -14.72 0.72 -14.28
C LEU A 69 -15.90 0.86 -13.33
N ARG A 70 -15.95 -0.03 -12.34
CA ARG A 70 -16.85 0.08 -11.18
C ARG A 70 -15.99 0.30 -9.95
N VAL A 71 -16.28 1.37 -9.19
CA VAL A 71 -15.46 1.78 -8.04
C VAL A 71 -16.20 1.49 -6.74
N PHE A 72 -15.51 0.85 -5.80
CA PHE A 72 -16.01 0.52 -4.46
C PHE A 72 -15.09 1.13 -3.40
N GLN A 73 -15.67 1.88 -2.47
CA GLN A 73 -14.93 2.37 -1.32
C GLN A 73 -14.86 1.26 -0.27
N GLN A 74 -13.82 0.48 -0.32
CA GLN A 74 -13.63 -0.63 0.60
C GLN A 74 -12.15 -1.00 0.71
N ASN A 75 -11.75 -1.44 1.90
CA ASN A 75 -10.44 -2.05 2.10
C ASN A 75 -10.40 -3.39 1.37
N PHE A 76 -9.30 -3.70 0.71
CA PHE A 76 -9.15 -4.93 -0.08
C PHE A 76 -9.24 -6.21 0.76
N ARG A 77 -9.14 -6.10 2.09
CA ARG A 77 -9.41 -7.22 3.01
C ARG A 77 -10.84 -7.77 2.87
N HIS A 78 -11.74 -7.00 2.27
CA HIS A 78 -13.13 -7.38 2.02
C HIS A 78 -13.38 -7.69 0.54
N LEU A 79 -12.38 -8.21 -0.17
CA LEU A 79 -12.47 -8.48 -1.60
C LEU A 79 -13.69 -9.35 -1.96
N LYS A 80 -13.94 -10.43 -1.23
CA LYS A 80 -15.06 -11.33 -1.52
C LYS A 80 -16.42 -10.64 -1.38
N GLU A 81 -16.58 -9.80 -0.35
CA GLU A 81 -17.80 -9.03 -0.13
C GLU A 81 -18.06 -8.06 -1.27
N VAL A 82 -17.00 -7.37 -1.76
CA VAL A 82 -17.11 -6.46 -2.90
C VAL A 82 -17.52 -7.22 -4.16
N LEU A 83 -16.93 -8.37 -4.42
CA LEU A 83 -17.29 -9.19 -5.60
C LEU A 83 -18.72 -9.70 -5.52
N GLN A 84 -19.21 -10.09 -4.34
CA GLN A 84 -20.59 -10.48 -4.12
C GLN A 84 -21.54 -9.32 -4.44
N GLU A 85 -21.24 -8.13 -3.94
CA GLU A 85 -22.01 -6.92 -4.21
C GLU A 85 -22.02 -6.59 -5.71
N ALA A 86 -20.90 -6.78 -6.38
CA ALA A 86 -20.77 -6.57 -7.81
C ALA A 86 -21.42 -7.64 -8.67
N GLY A 87 -21.85 -8.75 -8.07
CA GLY A 87 -22.44 -9.89 -8.79
C GLY A 87 -21.42 -10.71 -9.57
N VAL A 88 -20.16 -10.72 -9.13
CA VAL A 88 -19.04 -11.42 -9.79
C VAL A 88 -18.52 -12.53 -8.89
N SER A 89 -18.48 -13.76 -9.40
CA SER A 89 -18.01 -14.92 -8.63
C SER A 89 -16.52 -15.20 -8.83
N GLN A 90 -16.01 -14.99 -10.04
CA GLN A 90 -14.60 -15.20 -10.37
C GLN A 90 -14.06 -14.09 -11.26
N VAL A 91 -12.75 -13.84 -11.19
CA VAL A 91 -12.09 -12.79 -11.96
C VAL A 91 -10.87 -13.33 -12.70
N ALA A 92 -10.55 -12.72 -13.82
CA ALA A 92 -9.45 -13.15 -14.69
C ALA A 92 -8.06 -12.66 -14.20
N GLY A 93 -8.03 -11.68 -13.32
CA GLY A 93 -6.79 -11.20 -12.73
C GLY A 93 -7.04 -10.24 -11.59
N ILE A 94 -6.04 -10.14 -10.72
CA ILE A 94 -6.08 -9.26 -9.54
C ILE A 94 -4.72 -8.58 -9.43
N LEU A 95 -4.74 -7.26 -9.25
CA LEU A 95 -3.56 -6.44 -8.98
C LEU A 95 -3.68 -5.76 -7.63
N ALA A 96 -2.62 -5.80 -6.84
CA ALA A 96 -2.46 -4.98 -5.65
C ALA A 96 -1.11 -4.25 -5.71
N ASP A 97 -1.16 -2.93 -5.66
CA ASP A 97 0.01 -2.05 -5.59
C ASP A 97 0.05 -1.45 -4.18
N LEU A 98 0.89 -2.04 -3.32
CA LEU A 98 0.85 -1.80 -1.88
C LEU A 98 1.52 -0.48 -1.47
N GLY A 99 1.22 -0.05 -0.26
CA GLY A 99 1.81 1.12 0.36
C GLY A 99 1.04 2.41 0.13
N VAL A 100 1.71 3.53 0.41
CA VAL A 100 1.12 4.85 0.25
C VAL A 100 1.22 5.33 -1.20
N SER A 101 0.17 6.01 -1.65
CA SER A 101 0.18 6.67 -2.95
C SER A 101 0.94 8.00 -2.89
N SER A 102 1.29 8.54 -4.06
CA SER A 102 1.84 9.88 -4.16
C SER A 102 0.88 10.93 -3.60
N PHE A 103 -0.42 10.74 -3.78
CA PHE A 103 -1.44 11.64 -3.23
C PHE A 103 -1.38 11.72 -1.71
N HIS A 104 -1.16 10.58 -1.03
CA HIS A 104 -0.99 10.54 0.43
C HIS A 104 0.23 11.35 0.88
N LEU A 105 1.37 11.18 0.21
CA LEU A 105 2.62 11.83 0.60
C LEU A 105 2.65 13.32 0.28
N GLU A 106 1.96 13.74 -0.77
CA GLU A 106 1.94 15.13 -1.22
C GLU A 106 0.96 16.01 -0.44
N ASP A 107 -0.06 15.43 0.18
CA ASP A 107 -1.04 16.16 0.97
C ASP A 107 -0.63 16.21 2.46
N PRO A 108 -0.16 17.38 2.96
CA PRO A 108 0.26 17.48 4.36
C PRO A 108 -0.85 17.18 5.37
N LYS A 109 -2.10 17.41 5.00
CA LYS A 109 -3.28 17.16 5.88
C LYS A 109 -3.47 15.69 6.21
N ARG A 110 -2.94 14.79 5.39
CA ARG A 110 -3.06 13.35 5.58
C ARG A 110 -2.05 12.82 6.60
N GLY A 111 -0.96 13.54 6.85
CA GLY A 111 -0.01 13.22 7.90
C GLY A 111 0.91 12.03 7.64
N PHE A 112 1.18 11.69 6.39
CA PHE A 112 2.06 10.58 6.02
C PHE A 112 3.53 10.97 5.92
N SER A 113 3.82 12.25 5.64
CA SER A 113 5.18 12.70 5.37
C SER A 113 5.87 13.20 6.63
N TYR A 114 7.09 12.74 6.87
CA TYR A 114 7.97 13.29 7.91
C TYR A 114 8.72 14.54 7.44
N GLN A 115 8.51 14.98 6.20
CA GLN A 115 9.15 16.14 5.60
C GLN A 115 8.23 17.36 5.48
N ARG A 116 6.94 17.17 5.68
CA ARG A 116 5.92 18.21 5.58
C ARG A 116 5.09 18.29 6.86
N GLU A 117 4.88 19.51 7.34
CA GLU A 117 4.07 19.74 8.53
C GLU A 117 2.60 19.43 8.27
N GLY A 118 2.02 18.59 9.12
CA GLY A 118 0.61 18.25 9.08
C GLY A 118 0.20 17.52 10.35
N PRO A 119 -1.12 17.30 10.54
CA PRO A 119 -1.61 16.56 11.69
C PRO A 119 -1.15 15.09 11.62
N LEU A 120 -0.99 14.47 12.78
CA LEU A 120 -0.62 13.05 12.88
C LEU A 120 -1.84 12.17 12.64
N ASP A 121 -2.25 12.02 11.40
CA ASP A 121 -3.37 11.16 11.03
C ASP A 121 -2.89 9.79 10.53
N MET A 122 -2.28 9.74 9.37
CA MET A 122 -1.77 8.53 8.66
C MET A 122 -2.84 7.50 8.28
N ARG A 123 -4.14 7.79 8.44
CA ARG A 123 -5.19 6.86 8.01
C ARG A 123 -5.37 6.95 6.49
N MET A 124 -5.40 5.81 5.84
CA MET A 124 -5.74 5.72 4.40
C MET A 124 -7.25 5.79 4.20
N GLY A 125 -8.02 5.15 5.10
CA GLY A 125 -9.47 5.20 5.15
C GLY A 125 -9.98 6.20 6.19
N GLU A 126 -11.25 6.06 6.56
CA GLU A 126 -11.94 6.96 7.50
C GLU A 126 -12.00 6.42 8.92
N GLU A 127 -11.76 5.12 9.09
CA GLU A 127 -11.95 4.42 10.36
C GLU A 127 -10.62 4.10 11.04
N GLY A 128 -10.71 3.81 12.34
CA GLY A 128 -9.60 3.36 13.14
C GLY A 128 -8.81 4.49 13.81
N PRO A 129 -7.78 4.12 14.60
CA PRO A 129 -6.98 5.09 15.33
C PRO A 129 -6.14 5.93 14.39
N THR A 130 -5.91 7.20 14.77
CA THR A 130 -4.94 8.06 14.11
C THR A 130 -3.53 7.82 14.65
N ALA A 131 -2.53 8.24 13.91
CA ALA A 131 -1.15 8.25 14.41
C ALA A 131 -1.02 9.09 15.69
N TYR A 132 -1.80 10.18 15.80
CA TYR A 132 -1.87 10.99 17.02
C TYR A 132 -2.25 10.13 18.24
N GLU A 133 -3.31 9.36 18.13
CA GLU A 133 -3.74 8.48 19.22
C GLU A 133 -2.67 7.44 19.55
N VAL A 134 -2.05 6.84 18.54
CA VAL A 134 -1.01 5.84 18.73
C VAL A 134 0.18 6.40 19.52
N VAL A 135 0.74 7.53 19.09
CA VAL A 135 1.95 8.09 19.73
C VAL A 135 1.65 8.70 21.10
N ASN A 136 0.43 9.17 21.35
CA ASN A 136 0.09 9.84 22.58
C ASN A 136 -0.56 8.94 23.63
N THR A 137 -1.02 7.76 23.29
CA THR A 137 -1.78 6.90 24.24
C THR A 137 -1.19 5.51 24.45
N LEU A 138 -0.50 4.93 23.49
CA LEU A 138 -0.01 3.55 23.67
C LEU A 138 1.11 3.46 24.71
N PRO A 139 1.12 2.38 25.51
CA PRO A 139 2.22 2.11 26.44
C PRO A 139 3.56 1.96 25.72
N LEU A 140 4.66 2.23 26.45
CA LEU A 140 6.02 2.13 25.92
C LEU A 140 6.28 0.79 25.24
N GLU A 141 5.87 -0.31 25.85
CA GLU A 141 6.11 -1.65 25.30
C GLU A 141 5.38 -1.91 23.98
N ASP A 142 4.19 -1.35 23.81
CA ASP A 142 3.45 -1.45 22.56
C ASP A 142 4.12 -0.62 21.46
N LEU A 143 4.53 0.61 21.77
CA LEU A 143 5.28 1.45 20.84
C LEU A 143 6.60 0.79 20.43
N ARG A 144 7.34 0.25 21.38
CA ARG A 144 8.58 -0.47 21.11
C ARG A 144 8.35 -1.64 20.15
N ARG A 145 7.31 -2.44 20.42
CA ARG A 145 6.97 -3.60 19.60
C ARG A 145 6.60 -3.19 18.17
N ILE A 146 5.77 -2.16 18.01
CA ILE A 146 5.39 -1.62 16.70
C ILE A 146 6.64 -1.16 15.93
N LEU A 147 7.50 -0.37 16.54
CA LEU A 147 8.70 0.14 15.90
C LEU A 147 9.66 -0.97 15.50
N ARG A 148 9.83 -1.97 16.36
CA ARG A 148 10.69 -3.11 16.08
C ARG A 148 10.13 -4.01 14.99
N ASP A 149 8.86 -4.42 15.12
CA ASP A 149 8.27 -5.45 14.27
C ASP A 149 7.80 -4.90 12.92
N LEU A 150 7.25 -3.70 12.88
CA LEU A 150 6.74 -3.10 11.64
C LEU A 150 7.73 -2.13 10.98
N GLY A 151 8.60 -1.52 11.75
CA GLY A 151 9.60 -0.60 11.24
C GLY A 151 10.98 -1.22 11.00
N GLU A 152 11.20 -2.42 11.52
CA GLU A 152 12.54 -3.03 11.57
C GLU A 152 13.57 -2.07 12.20
N GLU A 153 13.12 -1.28 13.19
CA GLU A 153 13.90 -0.24 13.84
C GLU A 153 14.73 -0.82 14.99
N LYS A 154 16.04 -0.84 14.82
CA LYS A 154 16.98 -1.39 15.83
C LYS A 154 16.98 -0.58 17.11
N GLN A 155 16.69 0.73 17.03
CA GLN A 155 16.63 1.62 18.19
C GLN A 155 15.20 1.83 18.69
N ALA A 156 14.34 0.84 18.52
CA ALA A 156 12.92 0.90 18.87
C ALA A 156 12.69 1.31 20.33
N HIS A 157 13.45 0.76 21.26
CA HIS A 157 13.31 1.09 22.69
C HIS A 157 13.63 2.57 22.95
N ARG A 158 14.74 3.06 22.40
CA ARG A 158 15.17 4.46 22.58
C ARG A 158 14.14 5.43 22.00
N ILE A 159 13.60 5.14 20.84
CA ILE A 159 12.58 5.97 20.20
C ILE A 159 11.27 5.92 21.00
N ALA A 160 10.81 4.74 21.38
CA ALA A 160 9.60 4.59 22.19
C ALA A 160 9.70 5.36 23.51
N LYS A 161 10.84 5.27 24.19
CA LYS A 161 11.12 6.01 25.43
C LYS A 161 11.08 7.52 25.20
N ALA A 162 11.68 7.99 24.11
CA ALA A 162 11.67 9.41 23.76
C ALA A 162 10.25 9.92 23.51
N ILE A 163 9.42 9.15 22.82
CA ILE A 163 8.01 9.49 22.57
C ILE A 163 7.24 9.60 23.90
N VAL A 164 7.39 8.61 24.78
CA VAL A 164 6.71 8.59 26.07
C VAL A 164 7.14 9.76 26.96
N GLU A 165 8.43 10.08 27.00
CA GLU A 165 8.94 11.22 27.76
C GLU A 165 8.44 12.55 27.20
N ARG A 166 8.47 12.73 25.87
CA ARG A 166 8.05 13.97 25.22
C ARG A 166 6.56 14.24 25.42
N ARG A 167 5.69 13.21 25.27
CA ARG A 167 4.24 13.39 25.40
C ARG A 167 3.79 13.75 26.82
N ARG A 168 4.60 13.44 27.85
CA ARG A 168 4.34 13.88 29.22
C ARG A 168 4.40 15.38 29.40
N LYS A 169 5.21 16.05 28.58
CA LYS A 169 5.34 17.53 28.62
C LYS A 169 4.18 18.19 27.88
N ALA A 170 3.88 17.70 26.68
CA ALA A 170 2.77 18.15 25.86
C ALA A 170 2.51 17.09 24.79
N PRO A 171 1.26 16.91 24.32
CA PRO A 171 0.95 15.99 23.26
C PRO A 171 1.79 16.25 22.00
N ILE A 172 2.20 15.19 21.33
CA ILE A 172 2.85 15.27 20.01
C ILE A 172 1.73 15.43 18.98
N ARG A 173 1.62 16.58 18.33
CA ARG A 173 0.47 16.93 17.52
C ARG A 173 0.72 16.79 16.02
N THR A 174 1.96 17.03 15.58
CA THR A 174 2.26 17.14 14.16
C THR A 174 3.33 16.18 13.71
N THR A 175 3.39 15.96 12.39
CA THR A 175 4.39 15.11 11.74
C THR A 175 5.80 15.56 12.03
N LEU A 176 6.08 16.88 11.94
CA LEU A 176 7.43 17.40 12.19
C LEU A 176 7.81 17.33 13.67
N GLU A 177 6.85 17.50 14.59
CA GLU A 177 7.12 17.27 16.02
C GLU A 177 7.57 15.84 16.28
N LEU A 178 6.87 14.86 15.70
CA LEU A 178 7.25 13.44 15.84
C LEU A 178 8.61 13.16 15.19
N ALA A 179 8.84 13.68 14.00
CA ALA A 179 10.12 13.52 13.30
C ALA A 179 11.28 14.09 14.13
N GLU A 180 11.07 15.22 14.80
CA GLU A 180 12.08 15.87 15.65
C GLU A 180 12.38 15.03 16.91
N VAL A 181 11.34 14.44 17.54
CA VAL A 181 11.51 13.54 18.68
C VAL A 181 12.40 12.35 18.28
N VAL A 182 12.15 11.77 17.13
CA VAL A 182 12.94 10.64 16.61
C VAL A 182 14.38 11.09 16.32
N ARG A 183 14.56 12.21 15.63
CA ARG A 183 15.88 12.74 15.28
C ARG A 183 16.74 12.99 16.52
N GLN A 184 16.16 13.58 17.56
CA GLN A 184 16.88 13.83 18.82
C GLN A 184 17.25 12.52 19.51
N ALA A 185 16.40 11.50 19.42
CA ALA A 185 16.66 10.21 20.08
C ALA A 185 17.79 9.40 19.42
N VAL A 186 17.89 9.44 18.09
CA VAL A 186 18.80 8.55 17.35
C VAL A 186 19.92 9.26 16.59
N GLY A 187 19.83 10.58 16.44
CA GLY A 187 20.85 11.38 15.75
C GLY A 187 20.87 11.14 14.23
N PHE A 188 22.01 11.51 13.63
CA PHE A 188 22.20 11.39 12.18
C PHE A 188 22.34 9.93 11.75
N ARG A 189 21.77 9.61 10.58
CA ARG A 189 21.89 8.30 9.93
C ARG A 189 22.37 8.45 8.48
N LYS A 190 23.32 7.61 8.08
CA LYS A 190 23.83 7.60 6.70
C LYS A 190 22.78 7.08 5.70
N ALA A 191 21.93 6.17 6.13
CA ALA A 191 20.95 5.50 5.28
C ALA A 191 19.54 6.10 5.47
N GLY A 192 19.30 7.24 4.85
CA GLY A 192 17.98 7.88 4.84
C GLY A 192 17.64 8.70 6.09
N HIS A 193 16.44 9.23 6.12
CA HIS A 193 15.97 10.09 7.20
C HIS A 193 15.75 9.28 8.50
N PRO A 194 16.17 9.82 9.68
CA PRO A 194 16.02 9.09 10.96
C PRO A 194 14.59 8.65 11.28
N ALA A 195 13.58 9.42 10.86
CA ALA A 195 12.18 9.15 11.14
C ALA A 195 11.50 8.16 10.16
N ARG A 196 12.16 7.77 9.06
CA ARG A 196 11.55 6.96 8.00
C ARG A 196 10.94 5.66 8.52
N LYS A 197 11.70 4.89 9.28
CA LYS A 197 11.24 3.60 9.82
C LYS A 197 10.14 3.77 10.86
N THR A 198 10.21 4.81 11.67
CA THR A 198 9.17 5.13 12.67
C THR A 198 7.86 5.47 11.99
N PHE A 199 7.88 6.33 10.97
CA PHE A 199 6.67 6.69 10.22
C PHE A 199 6.08 5.48 9.49
N GLN A 200 6.92 4.64 8.89
CA GLN A 200 6.47 3.39 8.27
C GLN A 200 5.78 2.47 9.29
N ALA A 201 6.39 2.28 10.46
CA ALA A 201 5.84 1.39 11.49
C ALA A 201 4.49 1.88 12.00
N ILE A 202 4.36 3.16 12.32
CA ILE A 202 3.11 3.75 12.80
C ILE A 202 2.04 3.69 11.72
N ARG A 203 2.37 4.03 10.47
CA ARG A 203 1.46 3.94 9.34
C ARG A 203 0.92 2.53 9.17
N MET A 204 1.79 1.54 9.19
CA MET A 204 1.41 0.13 9.03
C MET A 204 0.51 -0.35 10.16
N TYR A 205 0.75 0.11 11.37
CA TYR A 205 -0.09 -0.20 12.52
C TYR A 205 -1.46 0.48 12.42
N VAL A 206 -1.49 1.77 12.13
CA VAL A 206 -2.73 2.55 11.98
C VAL A 206 -3.67 1.91 10.96
N ASN A 207 -3.12 1.44 9.85
CA ASN A 207 -3.89 0.88 8.74
C ASN A 207 -4.00 -0.65 8.77
N ASP A 208 -3.45 -1.31 9.78
CA ASP A 208 -3.39 -2.78 9.87
C ASP A 208 -2.97 -3.41 8.53
N GLU A 209 -1.89 -2.91 7.96
CA GLU A 209 -1.52 -3.24 6.57
C GLU A 209 -1.19 -4.71 6.37
N LEU A 210 -0.45 -5.33 7.30
CA LEU A 210 -0.09 -6.75 7.17
C LEU A 210 -1.29 -7.68 7.36
N GLY A 211 -2.16 -7.38 8.34
CA GLY A 211 -3.40 -8.15 8.55
C GLY A 211 -4.33 -8.09 7.35
N ALA A 212 -4.51 -6.89 6.81
CA ALA A 212 -5.32 -6.68 5.59
C ALA A 212 -4.73 -7.43 4.39
N LEU A 213 -3.40 -7.40 4.23
CA LEU A 213 -2.72 -8.11 3.16
C LEU A 213 -2.93 -9.62 3.24
N GLU A 214 -2.79 -10.20 4.42
CA GLU A 214 -2.99 -11.64 4.61
C GLU A 214 -4.42 -12.08 4.28
N GLU A 215 -5.41 -11.32 4.73
CA GLU A 215 -6.83 -11.58 4.43
C GLU A 215 -7.11 -11.44 2.94
N PHE A 216 -6.55 -10.42 2.31
CA PHE A 216 -6.68 -10.21 0.86
C PHE A 216 -6.11 -11.36 0.05
N LEU A 217 -4.89 -11.79 0.36
CA LEU A 217 -4.21 -12.86 -0.39
C LEU A 217 -5.00 -14.17 -0.37
N ARG A 218 -5.55 -14.54 0.79
CA ARG A 218 -6.40 -15.76 0.90
C ARG A 218 -7.64 -15.66 0.02
N GLN A 219 -8.30 -14.51 0.02
CA GLN A 219 -9.49 -14.29 -0.81
C GLN A 219 -9.13 -14.24 -2.29
N ALA A 220 -8.01 -13.64 -2.66
CA ALA A 220 -7.56 -13.58 -4.04
C ALA A 220 -7.36 -14.97 -4.64
N GLU A 221 -6.75 -15.88 -3.89
CA GLU A 221 -6.60 -17.29 -4.32
C GLU A 221 -7.94 -17.95 -4.63
N GLU A 222 -8.95 -17.69 -3.79
CA GLU A 222 -10.27 -18.30 -3.95
C GLU A 222 -11.06 -17.76 -5.16
N VAL A 223 -10.96 -16.44 -5.42
CA VAL A 223 -11.81 -15.78 -6.43
C VAL A 223 -11.20 -15.72 -7.81
N LEU A 224 -9.95 -16.11 -7.99
CA LEU A 224 -9.35 -16.21 -9.31
C LEU A 224 -9.99 -17.32 -10.12
N ALA A 225 -10.36 -17.02 -11.36
CA ALA A 225 -10.74 -18.01 -12.33
C ALA A 225 -9.53 -18.88 -12.72
N PRO A 226 -9.74 -20.14 -13.16
CA PRO A 226 -8.63 -20.92 -13.71
C PRO A 226 -7.87 -20.16 -14.80
N GLY A 227 -6.55 -20.12 -14.70
CA GLY A 227 -5.71 -19.33 -15.59
C GLY A 227 -5.58 -17.84 -15.21
N GLY A 228 -6.35 -17.40 -14.21
CA GLY A 228 -6.27 -16.04 -13.70
C GLY A 228 -4.99 -15.79 -12.94
N ARG A 229 -4.53 -14.55 -12.92
CA ARG A 229 -3.24 -14.15 -12.33
C ARG A 229 -3.38 -13.15 -11.20
N LEU A 230 -2.63 -13.39 -10.14
CA LEU A 230 -2.46 -12.47 -9.02
C LEU A 230 -1.12 -11.77 -9.13
N LEU A 231 -1.14 -10.44 -9.15
CA LEU A 231 0.04 -9.60 -9.18
C LEU A 231 0.07 -8.71 -7.95
N VAL A 232 1.19 -8.71 -7.23
CA VAL A 232 1.37 -7.87 -6.04
C VAL A 232 2.69 -7.12 -6.14
N ILE A 233 2.63 -5.80 -5.99
CA ILE A 233 3.81 -4.93 -5.91
C ILE A 233 4.02 -4.56 -4.44
N THR A 234 5.21 -4.84 -3.92
CA THR A 234 5.61 -4.51 -2.56
C THR A 234 6.72 -3.47 -2.58
N PHE A 235 6.86 -2.70 -1.49
CA PHE A 235 7.85 -1.62 -1.38
C PHE A 235 8.79 -1.77 -0.19
N HIS A 236 8.56 -2.75 0.68
CA HIS A 236 9.47 -3.04 1.79
C HIS A 236 9.52 -4.54 2.10
N SER A 237 10.55 -4.90 2.88
CA SER A 237 10.89 -6.30 3.14
C SER A 237 9.79 -7.09 3.85
N LEU A 238 9.04 -6.47 4.77
CA LEU A 238 7.98 -7.16 5.52
C LEU A 238 6.83 -7.59 4.60
N GLU A 239 6.32 -6.67 3.79
CA GLU A 239 5.27 -6.98 2.80
C GLU A 239 5.74 -8.08 1.86
N ASP A 240 6.96 -7.94 1.36
CA ASP A 240 7.50 -8.88 0.39
C ASP A 240 7.64 -10.29 0.97
N ARG A 241 8.07 -10.41 2.22
CA ARG A 241 8.14 -11.70 2.91
C ARG A 241 6.75 -12.35 3.07
N VAL A 242 5.74 -11.56 3.42
CA VAL A 242 4.35 -12.06 3.53
C VAL A 242 3.86 -12.58 2.20
N VAL A 243 4.04 -11.83 1.12
CA VAL A 243 3.61 -12.23 -0.22
C VAL A 243 4.38 -13.47 -0.68
N LYS A 244 5.68 -13.47 -0.56
CA LYS A 244 6.54 -14.60 -0.95
C LYS A 244 6.14 -15.89 -0.25
N ARG A 245 5.94 -15.84 1.07
CA ARG A 245 5.53 -16.99 1.88
C ARG A 245 4.15 -17.47 1.46
N PHE A 246 3.19 -16.56 1.32
CA PHE A 246 1.85 -16.91 0.89
C PHE A 246 1.87 -17.63 -0.47
N LEU A 247 2.55 -17.09 -1.45
CA LEU A 247 2.61 -17.70 -2.79
C LEU A 247 3.24 -19.09 -2.76
N LYS A 248 4.28 -19.28 -1.94
CA LYS A 248 4.95 -20.58 -1.78
C LYS A 248 4.02 -21.64 -1.17
N GLU A 249 3.20 -21.23 -0.19
CA GLU A 249 2.28 -22.13 0.53
C GLU A 249 0.94 -22.31 -0.17
N SER A 250 0.62 -21.45 -1.13
CA SER A 250 -0.65 -21.46 -1.86
C SER A 250 -0.71 -22.57 -2.91
N SER A 251 -1.91 -22.80 -3.47
CA SER A 251 -2.12 -23.67 -4.62
C SER A 251 -1.76 -23.01 -5.95
N LEU A 252 -1.42 -21.70 -5.94
CA LEU A 252 -1.08 -20.95 -7.14
C LEU A 252 0.30 -21.34 -7.67
N LYS A 253 0.45 -21.34 -9.01
CA LYS A 253 1.73 -21.53 -9.66
C LYS A 253 2.50 -20.22 -9.65
N VAL A 254 3.65 -20.18 -9.00
CA VAL A 254 4.51 -18.99 -8.94
C VAL A 254 5.15 -18.75 -10.31
N LEU A 255 4.93 -17.56 -10.88
CA LEU A 255 5.49 -17.17 -12.18
C LEU A 255 6.83 -16.44 -12.05
N THR A 256 7.09 -15.83 -10.89
CA THR A 256 8.29 -15.05 -10.62
C THR A 256 9.15 -15.74 -9.56
N LYS A 257 10.19 -16.44 -9.96
CA LYS A 257 11.19 -17.02 -9.03
C LYS A 257 11.89 -15.91 -8.24
N LYS A 258 12.27 -14.85 -8.96
CA LYS A 258 12.78 -13.61 -8.40
C LYS A 258 11.76 -12.51 -8.65
N PRO A 259 11.59 -11.56 -7.73
CA PRO A 259 10.69 -10.45 -7.98
C PRO A 259 11.20 -9.63 -9.17
N ILE A 260 10.25 -9.09 -9.93
CA ILE A 260 10.57 -8.15 -11.01
C ILE A 260 10.76 -6.78 -10.35
N THR A 261 11.87 -6.13 -10.67
CA THR A 261 12.23 -4.81 -10.16
C THR A 261 12.25 -3.79 -11.31
N PRO A 262 12.06 -2.50 -11.01
CA PRO A 262 12.04 -1.48 -12.04
C PRO A 262 13.41 -1.31 -12.69
N SER A 263 13.41 -0.92 -13.97
CA SER A 263 14.62 -0.58 -14.71
C SER A 263 15.27 0.70 -14.15
N PRO A 264 16.58 0.90 -14.39
CA PRO A 264 17.22 2.17 -14.02
C PRO A 264 16.51 3.41 -14.60
N GLU A 265 16.00 3.30 -15.84
CA GLU A 265 15.24 4.37 -16.49
C GLU A 265 13.94 4.68 -15.75
N GLU A 266 13.22 3.65 -15.32
CA GLU A 266 12.00 3.84 -14.53
C GLU A 266 12.31 4.52 -13.21
N VAL A 267 13.34 4.07 -12.49
CA VAL A 267 13.74 4.65 -11.21
C VAL A 267 14.15 6.12 -11.37
N ALA A 268 14.83 6.46 -12.48
CA ALA A 268 15.21 7.84 -12.76
C ALA A 268 14.00 8.75 -12.98
N LYS A 269 12.97 8.27 -13.67
CA LYS A 269 11.72 9.02 -13.93
C LYS A 269 10.78 9.02 -12.73
N ASN A 270 10.77 7.94 -11.96
CA ASN A 270 9.91 7.74 -10.81
C ASN A 270 10.71 7.16 -9.64
N PRO A 271 11.37 8.02 -8.84
CA PRO A 271 12.23 7.56 -7.73
C PRO A 271 11.51 6.68 -6.70
N ARG A 272 10.20 6.80 -6.56
CA ARG A 272 9.40 5.95 -5.66
C ARG A 272 9.41 4.49 -6.06
N SER A 273 9.64 4.18 -7.34
CA SER A 273 9.68 2.82 -7.83
C SER A 273 10.92 2.04 -7.38
N ARG A 274 11.93 2.71 -6.85
CA ARG A 274 13.25 2.11 -6.52
C ARG A 274 13.14 0.83 -5.71
N SER A 275 12.28 0.79 -4.70
CA SER A 275 12.13 -0.36 -3.79
C SER A 275 11.03 -1.33 -4.23
N ALA A 276 10.38 -1.09 -5.36
CA ALA A 276 9.28 -1.91 -5.84
C ALA A 276 9.74 -3.32 -6.23
N LYS A 277 8.94 -4.31 -5.81
CA LYS A 277 9.11 -5.72 -6.19
C LYS A 277 7.77 -6.27 -6.64
N LEU A 278 7.69 -6.72 -7.88
CA LEU A 278 6.50 -7.35 -8.43
C LEU A 278 6.61 -8.87 -8.35
N ARG A 279 5.62 -9.50 -7.73
CA ARG A 279 5.47 -10.95 -7.70
C ARG A 279 4.17 -11.34 -8.36
N ALA A 280 4.21 -12.43 -9.13
CA ALA A 280 3.06 -12.92 -9.87
C ALA A 280 2.88 -14.43 -9.69
N ALA A 281 1.62 -14.85 -9.66
CA ALA A 281 1.25 -16.26 -9.63
C ALA A 281 -0.04 -16.49 -10.43
N GLU A 282 -0.25 -17.72 -10.86
CA GLU A 282 -1.37 -18.09 -11.72
C GLU A 282 -2.18 -19.23 -11.10
N LYS A 283 -3.49 -19.14 -11.19
CA LYS A 283 -4.36 -20.23 -10.79
C LYS A 283 -4.32 -21.33 -11.85
N GLU A 284 -3.98 -22.54 -11.43
CA GLU A 284 -3.86 -23.66 -12.34
C GLU A 284 -5.20 -23.99 -13.02
N VAL A 285 -5.10 -24.35 -14.28
CA VAL A 285 -6.23 -24.85 -15.05
C VAL A 285 -6.38 -26.33 -14.69
N ALA A 286 -7.57 -26.69 -14.21
CA ALA A 286 -7.86 -28.05 -13.82
C ALA A 286 -7.89 -29.00 -15.04
#